data_958cf02782d1e84eedd91b898da09d6c
#
_entry.id   958cf02782d1e84eedd91b898da09d6c
#
_cell.length_a   1.000
_cell.length_b   1.000
_cell.length_c   1.000
_cell.angle_alpha   90.00
_cell.angle_beta   90.00
_cell.angle_gamma   90.00
#
_symmetry.space_group_name_H-M   'P 1'
#
loop_
_entity.id
_entity.type
_entity.pdbx_description
1 polymer ?
#
loop_
_entity_poly.entity_id
_entity_poly.type
_entity_poly.pdbx_seq_one_letter_code
_entity_poly.pdbx_strand_id
1 'polypeptide(L)'
;YQRSSLFINQWLIAKTGEEIVAREVFARFKTYVDFESQLPVPALLERIHKASIVYKEFNELALIQESNIDSRGLFAYRLRVMELDVIRPLVIALTDPDEAEIPKETLDKCFSIIESWLVRRLLVRATTKSYNKIIPDVILGLKQNRLKPDSYLENFFKTQTADSSYWPDDDELKNELSKLEFYRRIYRSRIRMVYEALEDYSRGWIGEDESMSGTRVKRQKYAIEHIMPRSWQANWPLPSTINELERDRAVHTLGNLTLLTTKLNSKVSNSAWVEKKKHIDEHDLLQLNKNILKIGADNWTDEDIKDRTTTLIEAILKIWAAPDNHLVKRNRETSRWSSAVSVTDLLSAGLLTPGQTLYSRPGRYSGFTAKVLSDGRIEVEGEIKDSLSLAGIVVRKRNTNGWNFWRLDIQTQKSMDDLRSEYEALVGVEDSASGLESEDPEEE
;
A
#
# COMPACT_ATOMS: atom_id res chain seq x y z
N TYR A 1 -19.81 -21.89 -1.44
CA TYR A 1 -20.10 -21.83 0.02
C TYR A 1 -19.36 -20.69 0.72
N GLN A 2 -18.06 -20.53 0.54
CA GLN A 2 -17.28 -19.50 1.23
C GLN A 2 -17.73 -18.07 0.89
N ARG A 3 -18.08 -17.75 -0.36
CA ARG A 3 -18.49 -16.41 -0.78
C ARG A 3 -19.81 -15.94 -0.16
N SER A 4 -20.79 -16.86 -0.04
CA SER A 4 -22.08 -16.53 0.56
C SER A 4 -21.95 -16.27 2.06
N SER A 5 -21.15 -17.06 2.76
CA SER A 5 -20.88 -16.87 4.20
C SER A 5 -20.16 -15.52 4.46
N LEU A 6 -19.21 -15.15 3.60
CA LEU A 6 -18.52 -13.85 3.68
C LEU A 6 -19.50 -12.69 3.47
N PHE A 7 -20.38 -12.77 2.45
CA PHE A 7 -21.39 -11.76 2.22
C PHE A 7 -22.35 -11.61 3.42
N ILE A 8 -22.87 -12.73 3.96
CA ILE A 8 -23.75 -12.71 5.13
C ILE A 8 -23.05 -12.07 6.34
N ASN A 9 -21.77 -12.40 6.58
CA ASN A 9 -20.99 -11.76 7.63
C ASN A 9 -20.92 -10.23 7.45
N GLN A 10 -20.53 -9.78 6.26
CA GLN A 10 -20.40 -8.37 5.94
C GLN A 10 -21.74 -7.63 5.98
N TRP A 11 -22.82 -8.28 5.54
CA TRP A 11 -24.17 -7.76 5.62
C TRP A 11 -24.65 -7.63 7.08
N LEU A 12 -24.38 -8.64 7.91
CA LEU A 12 -24.71 -8.56 9.36
C LEU A 12 -23.96 -7.42 10.03
N ILE A 13 -22.65 -7.27 9.79
CA ILE A 13 -21.88 -6.14 10.31
C ILE A 13 -22.50 -4.81 9.86
N ALA A 14 -22.90 -4.68 8.59
CA ALA A 14 -23.59 -3.49 8.09
C ALA A 14 -24.93 -3.23 8.80
N LYS A 15 -25.67 -4.28 9.11
CA LYS A 15 -26.98 -4.16 9.79
C LYS A 15 -26.87 -3.95 11.29
N THR A 16 -25.91 -4.56 11.96
CA THR A 16 -25.79 -4.48 13.43
C THR A 16 -24.82 -3.39 13.89
N GLY A 17 -23.77 -3.11 13.12
CA GLY A 17 -22.65 -2.28 13.56
C GLY A 17 -21.78 -2.98 14.59
N GLU A 18 -21.73 -4.31 14.58
CA GLU A 18 -20.93 -5.11 15.50
C GLU A 18 -19.81 -5.81 14.79
N GLU A 19 -18.67 -5.99 15.47
CA GLU A 19 -17.62 -6.87 14.98
C GLU A 19 -18.08 -8.33 15.08
N ILE A 20 -18.08 -9.06 13.97
CA ILE A 20 -18.51 -10.46 13.89
C ILE A 20 -17.40 -11.29 13.28
N VAL A 21 -16.81 -12.18 14.08
CA VAL A 21 -15.78 -13.10 13.59
C VAL A 21 -16.40 -14.24 12.76
N ALA A 22 -15.68 -14.73 11.77
CA ALA A 22 -16.19 -15.68 10.78
C ALA A 22 -16.83 -16.93 11.39
N ARG A 23 -16.30 -17.47 12.49
CA ARG A 23 -16.84 -18.66 13.17
C ARG A 23 -18.20 -18.42 13.86
N GLU A 24 -18.56 -17.18 14.15
CA GLU A 24 -19.76 -16.79 14.88
C GLU A 24 -20.91 -16.34 13.99
N VAL A 25 -20.67 -16.23 12.67
CA VAL A 25 -21.66 -15.71 11.70
C VAL A 25 -23.01 -16.42 11.79
N PHE A 26 -23.01 -17.76 11.88
CA PHE A 26 -24.26 -18.52 11.94
C PHE A 26 -25.05 -18.23 13.23
N ALA A 27 -24.39 -18.27 14.37
CA ALA A 27 -25.03 -18.00 15.67
C ALA A 27 -25.57 -16.56 15.71
N ARG A 28 -24.76 -15.60 15.26
CA ARG A 28 -25.14 -14.20 15.22
C ARG A 28 -26.29 -13.91 14.23
N PHE A 29 -26.28 -14.57 13.08
CA PHE A 29 -27.38 -14.49 12.12
C PHE A 29 -28.70 -15.01 12.72
N LYS A 30 -28.65 -16.15 13.41
CA LYS A 30 -29.83 -16.71 14.10
C LYS A 30 -30.35 -15.72 15.15
N THR A 31 -29.51 -15.16 15.98
CA THR A 31 -29.90 -14.14 16.96
C THR A 31 -30.55 -12.92 16.30
N TYR A 32 -30.00 -12.46 15.19
CA TYR A 32 -30.57 -11.35 14.40
C TYR A 32 -31.97 -11.67 13.87
N VAL A 33 -32.16 -12.88 13.32
CA VAL A 33 -33.47 -13.33 12.80
C VAL A 33 -34.50 -13.45 13.93
N ASP A 34 -34.11 -14.08 15.04
CA ASP A 34 -35.04 -14.42 16.12
C ASP A 34 -35.45 -13.20 16.98
N PHE A 35 -34.56 -12.22 17.13
CA PHE A 35 -34.75 -11.18 18.15
C PHE A 35 -34.62 -9.73 17.64
N GLU A 36 -33.95 -9.47 16.51
CA GLU A 36 -33.59 -8.09 16.10
C GLU A 36 -34.29 -7.65 14.81
N SER A 37 -34.44 -8.51 13.83
CA SER A 37 -34.95 -8.15 12.50
C SER A 37 -36.40 -7.68 12.52
N GLN A 38 -37.20 -8.18 13.46
CA GLN A 38 -38.63 -7.97 13.56
C GLN A 38 -39.41 -8.22 12.25
N LEU A 39 -38.83 -8.95 11.32
CA LEU A 39 -39.38 -9.24 9.99
C LEU A 39 -39.74 -10.71 9.85
N PRO A 40 -40.85 -11.01 9.14
CA PRO A 40 -41.08 -12.36 8.68
C PRO A 40 -39.90 -12.84 7.81
N VAL A 41 -39.56 -14.12 7.93
CA VAL A 41 -38.43 -14.73 7.20
C VAL A 41 -38.44 -14.43 5.69
N PRO A 42 -39.61 -14.51 4.97
CA PRO A 42 -39.65 -14.18 3.56
C PRO A 42 -39.22 -12.74 3.25
N ALA A 43 -39.68 -11.76 4.06
CA ALA A 43 -39.32 -10.35 3.90
C ALA A 43 -37.82 -10.12 4.19
N LEU A 44 -37.27 -10.78 5.21
CA LEU A 44 -35.85 -10.71 5.51
C LEU A 44 -34.99 -11.28 4.36
N LEU A 45 -35.40 -12.42 3.78
CA LEU A 45 -34.71 -13.02 2.64
C LEU A 45 -34.75 -12.09 1.40
N GLU A 46 -35.87 -11.40 1.17
CA GLU A 46 -35.97 -10.40 0.10
C GLU A 46 -34.98 -9.25 0.30
N ARG A 47 -34.86 -8.73 1.53
CA ARG A 47 -33.86 -7.69 1.85
C ARG A 47 -32.44 -8.15 1.61
N ILE A 48 -32.10 -9.35 2.10
CA ILE A 48 -30.77 -9.94 1.88
C ILE A 48 -30.51 -10.12 0.38
N HIS A 49 -31.52 -10.56 -0.38
CA HIS A 49 -31.41 -10.73 -1.82
C HIS A 49 -31.13 -9.39 -2.52
N LYS A 50 -31.87 -8.32 -2.23
CA LYS A 50 -31.61 -6.98 -2.78
C LYS A 50 -30.19 -6.50 -2.45
N ALA A 51 -29.77 -6.61 -1.20
CA ALA A 51 -28.41 -6.25 -0.80
C ALA A 51 -27.34 -7.08 -1.53
N SER A 52 -27.63 -8.35 -1.80
CA SER A 52 -26.69 -9.22 -2.53
C SER A 52 -26.50 -8.81 -3.99
N ILE A 53 -27.52 -8.25 -4.63
CA ILE A 53 -27.44 -7.73 -5.99
C ILE A 53 -26.50 -6.51 -6.01
N VAL A 54 -26.71 -5.54 -5.13
CA VAL A 54 -25.84 -4.35 -5.02
C VAL A 54 -24.40 -4.73 -4.69
N TYR A 55 -24.22 -5.68 -3.78
CA TYR A 55 -22.90 -6.20 -3.44
C TYR A 55 -22.20 -6.88 -4.65
N LYS A 56 -22.95 -7.65 -5.43
CA LYS A 56 -22.42 -8.29 -6.65
C LYS A 56 -22.02 -7.25 -7.68
N GLU A 57 -22.89 -6.26 -7.95
CA GLU A 57 -22.59 -5.16 -8.87
C GLU A 57 -21.33 -4.40 -8.45
N PHE A 58 -21.18 -4.08 -7.17
CA PHE A 58 -19.96 -3.43 -6.67
C PHE A 58 -18.70 -4.27 -6.91
N ASN A 59 -18.79 -5.59 -6.75
CA ASN A 59 -17.67 -6.49 -7.05
C ASN A 59 -17.35 -6.57 -8.55
N GLU A 60 -18.37 -6.48 -9.41
CA GLU A 60 -18.19 -6.47 -10.86
C GLU A 60 -17.55 -5.16 -11.32
N LEU A 61 -17.96 -4.01 -10.77
CA LEU A 61 -17.31 -2.73 -11.00
C LEU A 61 -15.80 -2.77 -10.70
N ALA A 62 -15.39 -3.47 -9.65
CA ALA A 62 -13.98 -3.63 -9.30
C ALA A 62 -13.16 -4.38 -10.35
N LEU A 63 -13.78 -5.04 -11.33
CA LEU A 63 -13.12 -5.80 -12.40
C LEU A 63 -13.01 -5.00 -13.70
N ILE A 64 -13.63 -3.81 -13.80
CA ILE A 64 -13.59 -2.97 -14.99
C ILE A 64 -12.15 -2.52 -15.23
N GLN A 65 -11.65 -2.77 -16.45
CA GLN A 65 -10.30 -2.40 -16.88
C GLN A 65 -10.32 -1.28 -17.93
N GLU A 66 -11.48 -0.94 -18.42
CA GLU A 66 -11.64 0.04 -19.50
C GLU A 66 -11.45 1.49 -19.01
N SER A 67 -11.29 2.40 -19.96
CA SER A 67 -11.00 3.80 -19.69
C SER A 67 -12.22 4.64 -19.27
N ASN A 68 -13.43 4.09 -19.36
CA ASN A 68 -14.68 4.75 -18.99
C ASN A 68 -15.15 4.41 -17.55
N ILE A 69 -14.24 3.98 -16.69
CA ILE A 69 -14.54 3.69 -15.29
C ILE A 69 -14.91 4.98 -14.56
N ASP A 70 -16.06 4.97 -13.86
CA ASP A 70 -16.53 6.07 -13.03
C ASP A 70 -15.88 6.09 -11.63
N SER A 71 -16.25 7.04 -10.77
CA SER A 71 -15.72 7.17 -9.41
C SER A 71 -16.03 5.96 -8.55
N ARG A 72 -17.25 5.40 -8.64
CA ARG A 72 -17.67 4.21 -7.90
C ARG A 72 -16.86 2.98 -8.32
N GLY A 73 -16.66 2.81 -9.61
CA GLY A 73 -15.82 1.75 -10.17
C GLY A 73 -14.36 1.90 -9.76
N LEU A 74 -13.83 3.15 -9.76
CA LEU A 74 -12.47 3.43 -9.28
C LEU A 74 -12.30 3.07 -7.82
N PHE A 75 -13.22 3.47 -6.96
CA PHE A 75 -13.21 3.12 -5.55
C PHE A 75 -13.22 1.60 -5.35
N ALA A 76 -14.14 0.89 -6.04
CA ALA A 76 -14.24 -0.56 -5.99
C ALA A 76 -12.93 -1.25 -6.47
N TYR A 77 -12.35 -0.76 -7.57
CA TYR A 77 -11.07 -1.24 -8.10
C TYR A 77 -9.93 -1.04 -7.08
N ARG A 78 -9.79 0.16 -6.53
CA ARG A 78 -8.73 0.50 -5.58
C ARG A 78 -8.86 -0.26 -4.27
N LEU A 79 -10.08 -0.42 -3.77
CA LEU A 79 -10.37 -1.23 -2.58
C LEU A 79 -9.94 -2.68 -2.77
N ARG A 80 -10.23 -3.26 -3.94
CA ARG A 80 -9.76 -4.61 -4.30
C ARG A 80 -8.25 -4.71 -4.40
N VAL A 81 -7.57 -3.72 -5.02
CA VAL A 81 -6.10 -3.70 -5.13
C VAL A 81 -5.43 -3.60 -3.76
N MET A 82 -6.04 -2.86 -2.84
CA MET A 82 -5.57 -2.75 -1.46
C MET A 82 -5.87 -3.99 -0.60
N GLU A 83 -6.74 -4.90 -1.07
CA GLU A 83 -7.16 -6.12 -0.36
C GLU A 83 -7.87 -5.81 0.97
N LEU A 84 -8.71 -4.78 0.99
CA LEU A 84 -9.40 -4.27 2.17
C LEU A 84 -10.87 -4.70 2.22
N ASP A 85 -11.13 -6.00 2.24
CA ASP A 85 -12.49 -6.56 2.34
C ASP A 85 -13.22 -6.14 3.63
N VAL A 86 -12.48 -5.78 4.68
CA VAL A 86 -13.01 -5.26 5.95
C VAL A 86 -13.81 -3.95 5.80
N ILE A 87 -13.63 -3.22 4.71
CA ILE A 87 -14.38 -2.00 4.39
C ILE A 87 -15.75 -2.29 3.75
N ARG A 88 -15.95 -3.48 3.21
CA ARG A 88 -17.19 -3.84 2.51
C ARG A 88 -18.47 -3.71 3.33
N PRO A 89 -18.51 -3.99 4.65
CA PRO A 89 -19.69 -3.68 5.46
C PRO A 89 -20.12 -2.21 5.40
N LEU A 90 -19.15 -1.27 5.39
CA LEU A 90 -19.45 0.15 5.25
C LEU A 90 -20.03 0.49 3.87
N VAL A 91 -19.50 -0.14 2.80
CA VAL A 91 -20.07 -0.01 1.45
C VAL A 91 -21.51 -0.49 1.42
N ILE A 92 -21.79 -1.68 2.00
CA ILE A 92 -23.16 -2.22 2.09
C ILE A 92 -24.07 -1.25 2.87
N ALA A 93 -23.61 -0.69 3.99
CA ALA A 93 -24.39 0.25 4.78
C ALA A 93 -24.70 1.56 4.03
N LEU A 94 -23.75 2.07 3.22
CA LEU A 94 -23.95 3.27 2.41
C LEU A 94 -24.91 3.04 1.23
N THR A 95 -24.89 1.84 0.63
CA THR A 95 -25.65 1.50 -0.57
C THR A 95 -26.85 0.59 -0.28
N ASP A 96 -27.32 0.54 0.97
CA ASP A 96 -28.41 -0.34 1.40
C ASP A 96 -29.72 0.03 0.71
N PRO A 97 -30.31 -0.85 -0.12
CA PRO A 97 -31.52 -0.55 -0.88
C PRO A 97 -32.79 -0.46 -0.02
N ASP A 98 -32.72 -0.86 1.24
CA ASP A 98 -33.86 -0.77 2.19
C ASP A 98 -33.80 0.50 3.05
N GLU A 99 -32.78 1.31 2.91
CA GLU A 99 -32.62 2.57 3.61
C GLU A 99 -32.89 3.76 2.68
N ALA A 100 -33.00 4.97 3.26
CA ALA A 100 -33.12 6.17 2.46
C ALA A 100 -31.93 6.29 1.48
N GLU A 101 -32.26 6.52 0.21
CA GLU A 101 -31.26 6.65 -0.83
C GLU A 101 -30.35 7.85 -0.57
N ILE A 102 -29.06 7.63 -0.64
CA ILE A 102 -28.05 8.70 -0.59
C ILE A 102 -27.87 9.21 -2.03
N PRO A 103 -28.03 10.53 -2.28
CA PRO A 103 -27.82 11.11 -3.60
C PRO A 103 -26.43 10.73 -4.14
N LYS A 104 -26.35 10.48 -5.47
CA LYS A 104 -25.13 10.02 -6.11
C LYS A 104 -23.91 10.88 -5.76
N GLU A 105 -24.02 12.21 -5.86
CA GLU A 105 -22.94 13.14 -5.55
C GLU A 105 -22.46 13.03 -4.10
N THR A 106 -23.37 12.83 -3.16
CA THR A 106 -23.04 12.62 -1.74
C THR A 106 -22.39 11.27 -1.52
N LEU A 107 -22.86 10.23 -2.20
CA LEU A 107 -22.26 8.89 -2.13
C LEU A 107 -20.84 8.89 -2.69
N ASP A 108 -20.61 9.58 -3.81
CA ASP A 108 -19.30 9.72 -4.41
C ASP A 108 -18.33 10.46 -3.49
N LYS A 109 -18.80 11.50 -2.77
CA LYS A 109 -18.03 12.15 -1.70
C LYS A 109 -17.70 11.19 -0.56
N CYS A 110 -18.66 10.37 -0.11
CA CYS A 110 -18.40 9.35 0.91
C CYS A 110 -17.29 8.40 0.48
N PHE A 111 -17.32 7.90 -0.74
CA PHE A 111 -16.28 7.02 -1.27
C PHE A 111 -14.94 7.73 -1.40
N SER A 112 -14.90 8.98 -1.82
CA SER A 112 -13.68 9.78 -1.90
C SER A 112 -13.03 10.00 -0.53
N ILE A 113 -13.83 10.29 0.51
CA ILE A 113 -13.37 10.44 1.90
C ILE A 113 -12.75 9.13 2.40
N ILE A 114 -13.47 8.02 2.24
CA ILE A 114 -13.00 6.69 2.67
C ILE A 114 -11.71 6.33 1.91
N GLU A 115 -11.68 6.55 0.60
CA GLU A 115 -10.53 6.25 -0.24
C GLU A 115 -9.31 7.08 0.17
N SER A 116 -9.46 8.40 0.38
CA SER A 116 -8.38 9.25 0.82
C SER A 116 -7.81 8.78 2.16
N TRP A 117 -8.67 8.50 3.14
CA TRP A 117 -8.22 7.95 4.42
C TRP A 117 -7.43 6.65 4.25
N LEU A 118 -7.93 5.69 3.45
CA LEU A 118 -7.29 4.40 3.22
C LEU A 118 -5.96 4.50 2.46
N VAL A 119 -5.93 5.28 1.37
CA VAL A 119 -4.74 5.39 0.52
C VAL A 119 -3.64 6.17 1.23
N ARG A 120 -3.97 7.25 1.95
CA ARG A 120 -2.97 7.97 2.74
C ARG A 120 -2.34 7.06 3.79
N ARG A 121 -3.12 6.27 4.50
CA ARG A 121 -2.63 5.27 5.46
C ARG A 121 -1.77 4.18 4.81
N LEU A 122 -2.15 3.72 3.62
CA LEU A 122 -1.34 2.80 2.82
C LEU A 122 0.03 3.41 2.49
N LEU A 123 0.05 4.67 2.06
CA LEU A 123 1.26 5.36 1.61
C LEU A 123 2.24 5.64 2.75
N VAL A 124 1.76 5.99 3.93
CA VAL A 124 2.59 6.09 5.14
C VAL A 124 2.79 4.73 5.84
N ARG A 125 2.28 3.64 5.27
CA ARG A 125 2.41 2.28 5.79
C ARG A 125 1.82 2.10 7.19
N ALA A 126 0.74 2.82 7.50
CA ALA A 126 0.04 2.73 8.76
C ALA A 126 -0.60 1.34 8.97
N THR A 127 -0.69 0.90 10.21
CA THR A 127 -1.29 -0.40 10.55
C THR A 127 -2.78 -0.46 10.24
N THR A 128 -3.26 -1.62 9.78
CA THR A 128 -4.68 -1.89 9.49
C THR A 128 -5.37 -2.73 10.58
N LYS A 129 -4.66 -3.06 11.65
CA LYS A 129 -5.07 -4.04 12.69
C LYS A 129 -6.44 -3.75 13.35
N SER A 130 -6.89 -2.49 13.38
CA SER A 130 -8.14 -2.11 14.06
C SER A 130 -9.31 -1.85 13.13
N TYR A 131 -9.18 -2.07 11.83
CA TYR A 131 -10.27 -1.78 10.89
C TYR A 131 -11.54 -2.57 11.17
N ASN A 132 -11.41 -3.82 11.66
CA ASN A 132 -12.52 -4.65 12.10
C ASN A 132 -13.31 -4.08 13.27
N LYS A 133 -12.73 -3.16 14.06
CA LYS A 133 -13.41 -2.43 15.15
C LYS A 133 -13.92 -1.06 14.69
N ILE A 134 -13.10 -0.34 13.95
CA ILE A 134 -13.40 1.02 13.48
C ILE A 134 -14.62 1.03 12.54
N ILE A 135 -14.69 0.07 11.60
CA ILE A 135 -15.77 0.04 10.61
C ILE A 135 -17.15 -0.18 11.23
N PRO A 136 -17.35 -1.11 12.19
CA PRO A 136 -18.58 -1.18 12.97
C PRO A 136 -18.97 0.15 13.64
N ASP A 137 -18.00 0.84 14.28
CA ASP A 137 -18.25 2.13 14.93
C ASP A 137 -18.70 3.20 13.93
N VAL A 138 -18.04 3.27 12.76
CA VAL A 138 -18.45 4.15 11.66
C VAL A 138 -19.89 3.86 11.23
N ILE A 139 -20.26 2.58 11.08
CA ILE A 139 -21.59 2.16 10.64
C ILE A 139 -22.66 2.57 11.67
N LEU A 140 -22.39 2.40 12.96
CA LEU A 140 -23.33 2.82 14.02
C LEU A 140 -23.61 4.32 13.97
N GLY A 141 -22.58 5.13 13.83
CA GLY A 141 -22.78 6.57 13.72
C GLY A 141 -23.41 6.99 12.39
N LEU A 142 -23.10 6.28 11.30
CA LEU A 142 -23.71 6.53 9.99
C LEU A 142 -25.24 6.38 10.02
N LYS A 143 -25.77 5.39 10.74
CA LYS A 143 -27.22 5.20 10.91
C LYS A 143 -27.91 6.41 11.50
N GLN A 144 -27.25 7.11 12.42
CA GLN A 144 -27.77 8.32 13.05
C GLN A 144 -27.58 9.58 12.20
N ASN A 145 -26.67 9.53 11.22
CA ASN A 145 -26.26 10.67 10.39
C ASN A 145 -26.55 10.46 8.89
N ARG A 146 -27.55 9.65 8.55
CA ARG A 146 -27.87 9.25 7.17
C ARG A 146 -28.18 10.43 6.23
N LEU A 147 -28.63 11.55 6.75
CA LEU A 147 -28.94 12.74 5.97
C LEU A 147 -27.70 13.52 5.51
N LYS A 148 -26.57 13.38 6.20
CA LYS A 148 -25.27 14.02 5.87
C LYS A 148 -24.13 13.03 6.10
N PRO A 149 -24.12 11.92 5.36
CA PRO A 149 -23.16 10.84 5.59
C PRO A 149 -21.71 11.24 5.27
N ASP A 150 -21.53 12.09 4.25
CA ASP A 150 -20.22 12.65 3.87
C ASP A 150 -19.62 13.48 5.01
N SER A 151 -20.38 14.44 5.54
CA SER A 151 -19.92 15.27 6.67
C SER A 151 -19.65 14.45 7.93
N TYR A 152 -20.47 13.41 8.18
CA TYR A 152 -20.24 12.50 9.30
C TYR A 152 -18.95 11.71 9.13
N LEU A 153 -18.72 11.10 7.95
CA LEU A 153 -17.51 10.30 7.66
C LEU A 153 -16.23 11.14 7.76
N GLU A 154 -16.26 12.34 7.17
CA GLU A 154 -15.13 13.27 7.26
C GLU A 154 -14.79 13.59 8.70
N ASN A 155 -15.79 14.01 9.50
CA ASN A 155 -15.58 14.35 10.90
C ASN A 155 -15.12 13.12 11.72
N PHE A 156 -15.69 11.95 11.47
CA PHE A 156 -15.30 10.72 12.16
C PHE A 156 -13.82 10.41 11.93
N PHE A 157 -13.36 10.34 10.67
CA PHE A 157 -11.96 10.03 10.39
C PHE A 157 -11.00 11.16 10.78
N LYS A 158 -11.41 12.42 10.64
CA LYS A 158 -10.61 13.60 11.04
C LYS A 158 -10.32 13.64 12.53
N THR A 159 -11.23 13.15 13.36
CA THR A 159 -11.09 13.16 14.83
C THR A 159 -10.32 11.97 15.38
N GLN A 160 -9.96 10.99 14.54
CA GLN A 160 -9.19 9.83 14.98
C GLN A 160 -7.74 10.23 15.30
N THR A 161 -7.27 9.81 16.48
CA THR A 161 -5.90 10.11 16.97
C THR A 161 -5.04 8.87 17.17
N ALA A 162 -5.65 7.68 17.25
CA ALA A 162 -4.93 6.42 17.44
C ALA A 162 -4.17 6.00 16.17
N ASP A 163 -3.00 5.41 16.32
CA ASP A 163 -2.16 4.91 15.21
C ASP A 163 -2.89 3.97 14.25
N SER A 164 -3.82 3.19 14.78
CA SER A 164 -4.62 2.25 14.00
C SER A 164 -5.77 2.89 13.20
N SER A 165 -6.08 4.18 13.41
CA SER A 165 -7.27 4.83 12.84
C SER A 165 -7.06 6.24 12.28
N TYR A 166 -6.04 6.97 12.69
CA TYR A 166 -5.83 8.37 12.30
C TYR A 166 -5.78 8.56 10.77
N TRP A 167 -6.06 9.77 10.33
CA TRP A 167 -5.94 10.18 8.93
C TRP A 167 -4.61 10.93 8.74
N PRO A 168 -3.64 10.42 7.95
CA PRO A 168 -2.37 11.11 7.73
C PRO A 168 -2.57 12.48 7.09
N ASP A 169 -1.91 13.52 7.64
CA ASP A 169 -1.92 14.87 7.07
C ASP A 169 -0.93 15.01 5.89
N ASP A 170 -0.92 16.18 5.27
CA ASP A 170 -0.07 16.46 4.12
C ASP A 170 1.42 16.47 4.47
N ASP A 171 1.77 16.97 5.64
CA ASP A 171 3.17 17.06 6.08
C ASP A 171 3.73 15.65 6.33
N GLU A 172 2.94 14.77 6.93
CA GLU A 172 3.35 13.37 7.12
C GLU A 172 3.55 12.66 5.78
N LEU A 173 2.60 12.80 4.83
CA LEU A 173 2.76 12.22 3.51
C LEU A 173 4.00 12.73 2.78
N LYS A 174 4.24 14.04 2.78
CA LYS A 174 5.43 14.65 2.17
C LYS A 174 6.71 14.08 2.77
N ASN A 175 6.78 14.04 4.10
CA ASN A 175 7.96 13.54 4.81
C ASN A 175 8.24 12.06 4.56
N GLU A 176 7.19 11.24 4.56
CA GLU A 176 7.34 9.79 4.34
C GLU A 176 7.67 9.48 2.87
N LEU A 177 6.89 9.99 1.92
CA LEU A 177 7.05 9.67 0.50
C LEU A 177 8.36 10.21 -0.10
N SER A 178 8.89 11.34 0.41
CA SER A 178 10.16 11.90 -0.07
C SER A 178 11.36 10.97 0.18
N LYS A 179 11.27 10.09 1.17
CA LYS A 179 12.37 9.20 1.60
C LYS A 179 12.08 7.72 1.31
N LEU A 180 10.81 7.40 0.99
CA LEU A 180 10.37 6.01 0.86
C LEU A 180 10.99 5.35 -0.38
N GLU A 181 11.68 4.25 -0.17
CA GLU A 181 12.06 3.33 -1.24
C GLU A 181 10.80 2.63 -1.78
N PHE A 182 9.98 3.38 -2.52
CA PHE A 182 8.62 3.04 -2.92
C PHE A 182 8.53 1.65 -3.56
N TYR A 183 9.49 1.35 -4.46
CA TYR A 183 9.56 0.05 -5.11
C TYR A 183 9.83 -1.11 -4.15
N ARG A 184 10.61 -0.93 -3.11
CA ARG A 184 10.96 -1.97 -2.13
C ARG A 184 9.90 -2.17 -1.06
N ARG A 185 9.14 -1.11 -0.72
CA ARG A 185 8.27 -1.08 0.45
C ARG A 185 6.78 -1.20 0.13
N ILE A 186 6.36 -0.97 -1.10
CA ILE A 186 4.96 -1.04 -1.53
C ILE A 186 4.78 -2.21 -2.51
N TYR A 187 3.69 -2.96 -2.37
CA TYR A 187 3.35 -4.06 -3.29
C TYR A 187 3.13 -3.57 -4.72
N ARG A 188 3.56 -4.35 -5.71
CA ARG A 188 3.52 -3.97 -7.13
C ARG A 188 2.14 -3.58 -7.65
N SER A 189 1.10 -4.29 -7.20
CA SER A 189 -0.29 -3.95 -7.54
C SER A 189 -0.67 -2.54 -7.05
N ARG A 190 -0.25 -2.18 -5.84
CA ARG A 190 -0.53 -0.89 -5.19
C ARG A 190 0.30 0.23 -5.82
N ILE A 191 1.58 -0.03 -6.16
CA ILE A 191 2.40 0.92 -6.94
C ILE A 191 1.69 1.24 -8.27
N ARG A 192 1.25 0.21 -9.00
CA ARG A 192 0.54 0.39 -10.27
C ARG A 192 -0.71 1.24 -10.09
N MET A 193 -1.52 0.95 -9.08
CA MET A 193 -2.73 1.71 -8.74
C MET A 193 -2.42 3.20 -8.50
N VAL A 194 -1.34 3.52 -7.80
CA VAL A 194 -0.91 4.90 -7.55
C VAL A 194 -0.50 5.59 -8.85
N TYR A 195 0.29 4.91 -9.70
CA TYR A 195 0.73 5.48 -10.98
C TYR A 195 -0.41 5.61 -12.00
N GLU A 196 -1.39 4.73 -11.99
CA GLU A 196 -2.61 4.87 -12.78
C GLU A 196 -3.42 6.10 -12.34
N ALA A 197 -3.49 6.38 -11.04
CA ALA A 197 -4.13 7.59 -10.53
C ALA A 197 -3.35 8.86 -10.90
N LEU A 198 -2.02 8.82 -10.86
CA LEU A 198 -1.15 9.91 -11.31
C LEU A 198 -1.26 10.16 -12.83
N GLU A 199 -1.42 9.10 -13.61
CA GLU A 199 -1.68 9.23 -15.06
C GLU A 199 -3.03 9.87 -15.32
N ASP A 200 -4.10 9.45 -14.63
CA ASP A 200 -5.42 10.08 -14.73
C ASP A 200 -5.35 11.58 -14.37
N TYR A 201 -4.66 11.90 -13.27
CA TYR A 201 -4.43 13.29 -12.87
C TYR A 201 -3.66 14.07 -13.93
N SER A 202 -2.63 13.49 -14.53
CA SER A 202 -1.84 14.11 -15.62
C SER A 202 -2.66 14.31 -16.90
N ARG A 203 -3.74 13.56 -17.09
CA ARG A 203 -4.75 13.73 -18.14
C ARG A 203 -5.79 14.79 -17.80
N GLY A 204 -5.76 15.37 -16.59
CA GLY A 204 -6.66 16.43 -16.15
C GLY A 204 -7.87 15.94 -15.35
N TRP A 205 -7.92 14.67 -14.95
CA TRP A 205 -8.98 14.18 -14.07
C TRP A 205 -8.71 14.62 -12.62
N ILE A 206 -9.62 15.41 -12.06
CA ILE A 206 -9.64 15.79 -10.65
C ILE A 206 -10.99 15.31 -10.10
N GLY A 207 -10.98 14.25 -9.30
CA GLY A 207 -12.22 13.63 -8.85
C GLY A 207 -13.05 13.10 -10.03
N GLU A 208 -14.29 13.57 -10.16
CA GLU A 208 -15.19 13.25 -11.28
C GLU A 208 -15.15 14.25 -12.43
N ASP A 209 -14.48 15.39 -12.26
CA ASP A 209 -14.37 16.39 -13.32
C ASP A 209 -13.74 15.78 -14.57
N GLU A 210 -14.44 15.88 -15.69
CA GLU A 210 -13.97 15.35 -16.95
C GLU A 210 -12.76 16.14 -17.44
N SER A 211 -11.72 15.39 -17.78
CA SER A 211 -10.59 16.00 -18.45
C SER A 211 -10.94 16.34 -19.92
N MET A 212 -10.23 17.32 -20.50
CA MET A 212 -10.36 17.65 -21.91
C MET A 212 -10.04 16.45 -22.84
N SER A 213 -9.31 15.44 -22.35
CA SER A 213 -9.01 14.20 -23.10
C SER A 213 -10.14 13.17 -23.02
N GLY A 214 -11.14 13.33 -22.14
CA GLY A 214 -12.33 12.50 -22.03
C GLY A 214 -12.09 11.04 -21.60
N THR A 215 -10.85 10.60 -21.38
CA THR A 215 -10.55 9.21 -21.06
C THR A 215 -9.53 9.05 -19.95
N ARG A 216 -9.84 8.17 -19.01
CA ARG A 216 -8.89 7.69 -18.00
C ARG A 216 -7.93 6.67 -18.61
N VAL A 217 -6.83 6.38 -17.93
CA VAL A 217 -5.95 5.29 -18.33
C VAL A 217 -6.64 3.94 -18.13
N LYS A 218 -6.41 2.99 -19.03
CA LYS A 218 -6.92 1.62 -18.87
C LYS A 218 -6.27 0.93 -17.65
N ARG A 219 -7.08 0.19 -16.88
CA ARG A 219 -6.61 -0.59 -15.72
C ARG A 219 -6.05 -1.95 -16.17
N GLN A 220 -4.94 -1.91 -16.89
CA GLN A 220 -4.32 -3.11 -17.47
C GLN A 220 -3.02 -3.48 -16.73
N LYS A 221 -2.41 -4.59 -17.12
CA LYS A 221 -1.16 -5.07 -16.52
C LYS A 221 0.05 -4.28 -17.03
N TYR A 222 0.16 -3.00 -16.65
CA TYR A 222 1.40 -2.27 -16.87
C TYR A 222 2.55 -2.88 -16.06
N ALA A 223 3.75 -2.89 -16.64
CA ALA A 223 4.98 -3.12 -15.91
C ALA A 223 5.42 -1.84 -15.20
N ILE A 224 5.99 -1.98 -14.01
CA ILE A 224 6.63 -0.87 -13.30
C ILE A 224 8.09 -0.86 -13.73
N GLU A 225 8.49 0.23 -14.38
CA GLU A 225 9.85 0.42 -14.88
C GLU A 225 10.61 1.43 -14.02
N HIS A 226 11.90 1.14 -13.83
CA HIS A 226 12.86 2.08 -13.27
C HIS A 226 13.47 2.91 -14.40
N ILE A 227 13.30 4.22 -14.39
CA ILE A 227 13.87 5.11 -15.41
C ILE A 227 15.40 4.98 -15.37
N MET A 228 16.05 5.28 -14.24
CA MET A 228 17.40 4.85 -13.95
C MET A 228 17.35 3.41 -13.43
N PRO A 229 17.93 2.43 -14.13
CA PRO A 229 17.77 1.03 -13.78
C PRO A 229 18.44 0.66 -12.46
N ARG A 230 18.03 -0.44 -11.85
CA ARG A 230 18.67 -0.97 -10.63
C ARG A 230 20.12 -1.33 -10.83
N SER A 231 20.46 -1.83 -12.02
CA SER A 231 21.85 -2.11 -12.45
C SER A 231 22.42 -0.90 -13.19
N TRP A 232 22.47 0.24 -12.53
CA TRP A 232 22.84 1.53 -13.11
C TRP A 232 24.33 1.66 -13.41
N GLN A 233 25.20 0.90 -12.74
CA GLN A 233 26.66 1.08 -12.75
C GLN A 233 27.28 1.05 -14.16
N ALA A 234 26.73 0.27 -15.07
CA ALA A 234 27.28 0.10 -16.41
C ALA A 234 27.09 1.32 -17.33
N ASN A 235 25.93 1.98 -17.23
CA ASN A 235 25.52 2.99 -18.20
C ASN A 235 25.18 4.37 -17.57
N TRP A 236 25.29 4.49 -16.23
CA TRP A 236 24.84 5.67 -15.50
C TRP A 236 25.95 6.10 -14.50
N PRO A 237 26.93 6.92 -14.94
CA PRO A 237 28.06 7.30 -14.11
C PRO A 237 27.60 7.98 -12.81
N LEU A 238 28.27 7.61 -11.70
CA LEU A 238 28.01 8.20 -10.39
C LEU A 238 28.66 9.58 -10.31
N PRO A 239 27.93 10.68 -10.04
CA PRO A 239 28.53 11.98 -9.81
C PRO A 239 29.28 12.00 -8.47
N SER A 240 30.32 12.84 -8.37
CA SER A 240 31.13 12.95 -7.14
C SER A 240 30.38 13.56 -5.94
N THR A 241 29.17 14.07 -6.18
CA THR A 241 28.33 14.75 -5.15
C THR A 241 27.50 13.78 -4.32
N ILE A 242 27.36 12.52 -4.74
CA ILE A 242 26.57 11.50 -4.04
C ILE A 242 27.36 10.19 -3.96
N ASN A 243 27.03 9.34 -2.99
CA ASN A 243 27.61 8.00 -2.87
C ASN A 243 26.69 6.92 -3.46
N GLU A 244 27.23 5.71 -3.62
CA GLU A 244 26.50 4.56 -4.20
C GLU A 244 25.23 4.23 -3.41
N LEU A 245 25.27 4.35 -2.08
CA LEU A 245 24.13 4.04 -1.22
C LEU A 245 22.99 5.03 -1.41
N GLU A 246 23.31 6.31 -1.55
CA GLU A 246 22.31 7.35 -1.84
C GLU A 246 21.65 7.10 -3.20
N ARG A 247 22.42 6.78 -4.23
CA ARG A 247 21.91 6.42 -5.55
C ARG A 247 21.04 5.17 -5.52
N ASP A 248 21.46 4.12 -4.83
CA ASP A 248 20.69 2.88 -4.69
C ASP A 248 19.33 3.13 -4.00
N ARG A 249 19.28 4.05 -3.03
CA ARG A 249 18.01 4.49 -2.43
C ARG A 249 17.17 5.29 -3.43
N ALA A 250 17.77 6.28 -4.09
CA ALA A 250 17.10 7.15 -5.05
C ALA A 250 16.43 6.35 -6.19
N VAL A 251 17.11 5.33 -6.71
CA VAL A 251 16.60 4.45 -7.76
C VAL A 251 15.24 3.81 -7.39
N HIS A 252 15.00 3.55 -6.11
CA HIS A 252 13.77 2.93 -5.63
C HIS A 252 12.68 3.90 -5.19
N THR A 253 12.94 5.22 -5.23
CA THR A 253 11.95 6.25 -4.84
C THR A 253 10.88 6.45 -5.91
N LEU A 254 9.80 7.12 -5.50
CA LEU A 254 8.64 7.43 -6.35
C LEU A 254 9.05 8.13 -7.65
N GLY A 255 9.99 9.08 -7.63
CA GLY A 255 10.40 9.86 -8.81
C GLY A 255 11.05 9.04 -9.91
N ASN A 256 11.67 7.93 -9.58
CA ASN A 256 12.40 7.09 -10.55
C ASN A 256 11.55 5.97 -11.18
N LEU A 257 10.29 5.85 -10.82
CA LEU A 257 9.42 4.79 -11.33
C LEU A 257 8.42 5.32 -12.34
N THR A 258 7.97 4.45 -13.24
CA THR A 258 6.91 4.75 -14.18
C THR A 258 6.17 3.48 -14.61
N LEU A 259 5.13 3.64 -15.44
CA LEU A 259 4.39 2.55 -16.06
C LEU A 259 4.77 2.43 -17.54
N LEU A 260 5.04 1.22 -17.97
CA LEU A 260 5.21 0.87 -19.38
C LEU A 260 4.36 -0.35 -19.73
N THR A 261 4.04 -0.51 -21.01
CA THR A 261 3.51 -1.81 -21.46
C THR A 261 4.58 -2.89 -21.28
N THR A 262 4.19 -4.12 -21.00
CA THR A 262 5.12 -5.24 -20.78
C THR A 262 6.11 -5.39 -21.94
N LYS A 263 5.62 -5.20 -23.18
CA LYS A 263 6.45 -5.30 -24.40
C LYS A 263 7.52 -4.20 -24.45
N LEU A 264 7.14 -2.95 -24.16
CA LEU A 264 8.07 -1.82 -24.15
C LEU A 264 9.09 -1.97 -23.01
N ASN A 265 8.62 -2.34 -21.81
CA ASN A 265 9.48 -2.58 -20.65
C ASN A 265 10.59 -3.61 -20.94
N SER A 266 10.24 -4.73 -21.59
CA SER A 266 11.25 -5.74 -21.97
C SER A 266 12.29 -5.21 -22.96
N LYS A 267 11.91 -4.23 -23.79
CA LYS A 267 12.80 -3.64 -24.80
C LYS A 267 13.78 -2.63 -24.19
N VAL A 268 13.32 -1.81 -23.23
CA VAL A 268 14.15 -0.74 -22.63
C VAL A 268 15.06 -1.23 -21.49
N SER A 269 14.61 -2.18 -20.68
CA SER A 269 15.36 -2.83 -19.60
C SER A 269 16.46 -1.96 -18.95
N ASN A 270 17.72 -2.45 -18.90
CA ASN A 270 18.86 -1.75 -18.29
C ASN A 270 19.62 -0.81 -19.26
N SER A 271 19.00 -0.40 -20.37
CA SER A 271 19.63 0.47 -21.37
C SER A 271 20.02 1.83 -20.79
N ALA A 272 20.97 2.49 -21.46
CA ALA A 272 21.32 3.89 -21.19
C ALA A 272 20.13 4.83 -21.46
N TRP A 273 20.16 6.02 -20.86
CA TRP A 273 19.06 6.98 -20.98
C TRP A 273 18.69 7.29 -22.44
N VAL A 274 19.63 7.54 -23.29
CA VAL A 274 19.41 7.86 -24.72
C VAL A 274 18.56 6.79 -25.41
N GLU A 275 18.86 5.53 -25.18
CA GLU A 275 18.13 4.38 -25.73
C GLU A 275 16.71 4.28 -25.13
N LYS A 276 16.59 4.41 -23.81
CA LYS A 276 15.29 4.40 -23.12
C LYS A 276 14.40 5.52 -23.61
N LYS A 277 14.94 6.74 -23.65
CA LYS A 277 14.27 7.94 -24.12
C LYS A 277 13.68 7.75 -25.52
N LYS A 278 14.49 7.28 -26.47
CA LYS A 278 14.07 7.03 -27.84
C LYS A 278 12.88 6.06 -27.90
N HIS A 279 12.96 4.94 -27.20
CA HIS A 279 11.90 3.93 -27.23
C HIS A 279 10.62 4.39 -26.53
N ILE A 280 10.73 5.16 -25.44
CA ILE A 280 9.57 5.74 -24.75
C ILE A 280 8.91 6.78 -25.67
N ASP A 281 9.67 7.65 -26.32
CA ASP A 281 9.16 8.68 -27.23
C ASP A 281 8.44 8.07 -28.44
N GLU A 282 9.01 7.02 -29.03
CA GLU A 282 8.45 6.36 -30.21
C GLU A 282 7.19 5.52 -29.92
N HIS A 283 7.05 4.97 -28.72
CA HIS A 283 6.09 3.87 -28.47
C HIS A 283 5.16 4.06 -27.27
N ASP A 284 5.34 5.09 -26.45
CA ASP A 284 4.53 5.30 -25.25
C ASP A 284 3.51 6.43 -25.42
N LEU A 285 2.33 6.26 -24.82
CA LEU A 285 1.22 7.21 -24.91
C LEU A 285 0.85 7.83 -23.55
N LEU A 286 1.52 7.44 -22.46
CA LEU A 286 1.23 7.94 -21.13
C LEU A 286 1.74 9.36 -20.93
N GLN A 287 0.92 10.22 -20.35
CA GLN A 287 1.31 11.61 -20.03
C GLN A 287 2.45 11.65 -19.01
N LEU A 288 2.45 10.71 -18.05
CA LEU A 288 3.55 10.53 -17.10
C LEU A 288 4.90 10.37 -17.81
N ASN A 289 4.95 9.63 -18.92
CA ASN A 289 6.17 9.36 -19.68
C ASN A 289 6.56 10.53 -20.58
N LYS A 290 5.60 11.26 -21.12
CA LYS A 290 5.87 12.53 -21.81
C LYS A 290 6.50 13.55 -20.86
N ASN A 291 6.09 13.60 -19.60
CA ASN A 291 6.70 14.46 -18.59
C ASN A 291 8.15 14.06 -18.29
N ILE A 292 8.44 12.75 -18.23
CA ILE A 292 9.80 12.21 -18.06
C ILE A 292 10.69 12.66 -19.22
N LEU A 293 10.19 12.58 -20.47
CA LEU A 293 10.95 13.00 -21.67
C LEU A 293 11.28 14.49 -21.67
N LYS A 294 10.40 15.32 -21.09
CA LYS A 294 10.63 16.76 -20.94
C LYS A 294 11.66 17.07 -19.86
N ILE A 295 11.56 16.46 -18.70
CA ILE A 295 12.49 16.64 -17.58
C ILE A 295 13.88 16.13 -17.99
N GLY A 296 13.99 14.92 -18.46
CA GLY A 296 15.23 14.28 -18.92
C GLY A 296 15.58 14.60 -20.37
N ALA A 297 15.46 15.87 -20.80
CA ALA A 297 15.71 16.23 -22.19
C ALA A 297 17.11 15.83 -22.67
N ASP A 298 18.12 16.05 -21.85
CA ASP A 298 19.50 15.67 -22.15
C ASP A 298 19.93 14.41 -21.38
N ASN A 299 19.70 14.39 -20.09
CA ASN A 299 20.05 13.29 -19.17
C ASN A 299 18.93 13.08 -18.15
N TRP A 300 19.00 11.93 -17.46
CA TRP A 300 18.17 11.64 -16.30
C TRP A 300 19.07 11.50 -15.08
N THR A 301 18.97 12.41 -14.14
CA THR A 301 19.86 12.57 -13.00
C THR A 301 19.20 12.25 -11.67
N ASP A 302 19.97 12.19 -10.59
CA ASP A 302 19.46 12.03 -9.23
C ASP A 302 18.63 13.24 -8.78
N GLU A 303 18.95 14.45 -9.25
CA GLU A 303 18.18 15.65 -8.98
C GLU A 303 16.82 15.60 -9.71
N ASP A 304 16.78 15.14 -10.96
CA ASP A 304 15.53 14.92 -11.69
C ASP A 304 14.61 13.92 -10.98
N ILE A 305 15.19 12.87 -10.38
CA ILE A 305 14.45 11.89 -9.57
C ILE A 305 13.82 12.58 -8.36
N LYS A 306 14.57 13.41 -7.66
CA LYS A 306 14.13 14.13 -6.46
C LYS A 306 13.04 15.16 -6.78
N ASP A 307 13.23 15.96 -7.81
CA ASP A 307 12.28 16.98 -8.24
C ASP A 307 10.98 16.36 -8.72
N ARG A 308 11.08 15.28 -9.48
CA ARG A 308 9.90 14.51 -9.89
C ARG A 308 9.21 13.85 -8.71
N THR A 309 9.96 13.35 -7.71
CA THR A 309 9.36 12.82 -6.47
C THR A 309 8.49 13.88 -5.82
N THR A 310 8.98 15.10 -5.68
CA THR A 310 8.22 16.23 -5.10
C THR A 310 6.96 16.53 -5.91
N THR A 311 7.08 16.63 -7.22
CA THR A 311 5.94 16.88 -8.13
C THR A 311 4.87 15.79 -8.03
N LEU A 312 5.27 14.52 -7.99
CA LEU A 312 4.34 13.40 -7.86
C LEU A 312 3.67 13.36 -6.48
N ILE A 313 4.37 13.74 -5.41
CA ILE A 313 3.80 13.88 -4.07
C ILE A 313 2.71 14.96 -4.07
N GLU A 314 2.95 16.12 -4.67
CA GLU A 314 1.95 17.17 -4.76
C GLU A 314 0.69 16.72 -5.53
N ALA A 315 0.86 15.94 -6.58
CA ALA A 315 -0.27 15.32 -7.29
C ALA A 315 -1.02 14.32 -6.40
N ILE A 316 -0.33 13.47 -5.65
CA ILE A 316 -0.91 12.52 -4.70
C ILE A 316 -1.76 13.24 -3.65
N LEU A 317 -1.27 14.36 -3.11
CA LEU A 317 -2.00 15.15 -2.11
C LEU A 317 -3.30 15.73 -2.68
N LYS A 318 -3.34 16.07 -3.96
CA LYS A 318 -4.56 16.56 -4.65
C LYS A 318 -5.52 15.43 -5.00
N ILE A 319 -5.00 14.28 -5.44
CA ILE A 319 -5.84 13.11 -5.79
C ILE A 319 -6.55 12.56 -4.55
N TRP A 320 -5.84 12.46 -3.44
CA TRP A 320 -6.35 11.95 -2.16
C TRP A 320 -6.22 13.05 -1.10
N ALA A 321 -6.97 14.13 -1.29
CA ALA A 321 -6.95 15.27 -0.40
C ALA A 321 -7.36 14.90 1.02
N ALA A 322 -6.69 15.46 2.03
CA ALA A 322 -7.16 15.48 3.40
C ALA A 322 -8.18 16.61 3.58
N PRO A 323 -9.02 16.58 4.63
CA PRO A 323 -9.88 17.70 4.95
C PRO A 323 -9.08 19.00 5.16
N ASP A 324 -9.70 20.13 4.82
CA ASP A 324 -9.07 21.44 5.00
C ASP A 324 -8.58 21.65 6.45
N ASN A 325 -7.35 22.18 6.58
CA ASN A 325 -6.67 22.41 7.86
C ASN A 325 -6.59 21.17 8.77
N HIS A 326 -6.58 19.99 8.17
CA HIS A 326 -6.38 18.75 8.91
C HIS A 326 -4.94 18.63 9.36
N LEU A 327 -4.72 18.66 10.68
CA LEU A 327 -3.45 18.39 11.32
C LEU A 327 -3.62 17.21 12.27
N VAL A 328 -2.78 16.22 12.12
CA VAL A 328 -2.77 15.06 13.03
C VAL A 328 -2.24 15.50 14.38
N LYS A 329 -3.10 15.49 15.40
CA LYS A 329 -2.69 15.72 16.79
C LYS A 329 -2.06 14.45 17.34
N ARG A 330 -0.88 14.11 16.88
CA ARG A 330 -0.05 13.06 17.50
C ARG A 330 0.87 13.68 18.53
N ASN A 331 1.05 13.00 19.65
CA ASN A 331 2.23 13.21 20.47
C ASN A 331 3.44 12.73 19.64
N ARG A 332 4.09 13.65 18.92
CA ARG A 332 5.22 13.38 18.03
C ARG A 332 6.43 12.73 18.72
N GLU A 333 6.43 12.64 20.04
CA GLU A 333 7.50 12.01 20.82
C GLU A 333 7.49 10.48 20.78
N THR A 334 6.36 9.84 20.42
CA THR A 334 6.23 8.37 20.42
C THR A 334 5.96 7.71 19.07
N SER A 335 5.77 8.46 17.98
CA SER A 335 5.50 7.89 16.66
C SER A 335 6.58 8.23 15.63
N ARG A 336 7.82 7.88 15.91
CA ARG A 336 8.71 7.55 14.80
C ARG A 336 8.25 6.22 14.25
N TRP A 337 7.46 6.26 13.18
CA TRP A 337 7.24 5.09 12.37
C TRP A 337 8.59 4.51 12.00
N SER A 338 8.90 3.35 12.52
CA SER A 338 9.99 2.58 12.00
C SER A 338 9.68 2.29 10.53
N SER A 339 10.27 3.07 9.61
CA SER A 339 10.70 2.44 8.38
C SER A 339 11.33 1.15 8.83
N ALA A 340 10.76 -0.02 8.48
CA ALA A 340 11.25 -1.28 9.00
C ALA A 340 12.76 -1.26 8.87
N VAL A 341 13.47 -1.30 10.01
CA VAL A 341 14.91 -1.13 10.09
C VAL A 341 15.55 -1.99 9.02
N SER A 342 16.35 -1.38 8.18
CA SER A 342 17.07 -2.07 7.11
C SER A 342 18.48 -2.45 7.57
N VAL A 343 19.12 -3.33 6.84
CA VAL A 343 20.54 -3.64 7.09
C VAL A 343 21.40 -2.39 6.92
N THR A 344 21.02 -1.49 6.04
CA THR A 344 21.71 -0.21 5.82
C THR A 344 21.59 0.74 7.02
N ASP A 345 20.47 0.71 7.74
CA ASP A 345 20.31 1.52 8.96
C ASP A 345 21.23 1.02 10.06
N LEU A 346 21.36 -0.30 10.19
CA LEU A 346 22.31 -0.92 11.14
C LEU A 346 23.77 -0.61 10.81
N LEU A 347 24.13 -0.61 9.51
CA LEU A 347 25.45 -0.21 9.05
C LEU A 347 25.72 1.27 9.34
N SER A 348 24.75 2.15 9.07
CA SER A 348 24.87 3.59 9.32
C SER A 348 24.99 3.93 10.81
N ALA A 349 24.36 3.12 11.67
CA ALA A 349 24.45 3.25 13.13
C ALA A 349 25.71 2.62 13.73
N GLY A 350 26.54 1.96 12.93
CA GLY A 350 27.74 1.26 13.41
C GLY A 350 27.45 -0.04 14.18
N LEU A 351 26.21 -0.51 14.17
CA LEU A 351 25.80 -1.77 14.78
C LEU A 351 26.17 -3.00 13.94
N LEU A 352 26.40 -2.79 12.65
CA LEU A 352 26.98 -3.74 11.70
C LEU A 352 28.18 -3.12 11.00
N THR A 353 29.10 -3.95 10.56
CA THR A 353 30.24 -3.52 9.75
C THR A 353 30.19 -4.16 8.36
N PRO A 354 30.58 -3.42 7.30
CA PRO A 354 30.76 -4.01 5.99
C PRO A 354 31.74 -5.19 6.06
N GLY A 355 31.40 -6.29 5.42
CA GLY A 355 32.18 -7.52 5.45
C GLY A 355 31.88 -8.45 6.64
N GLN A 356 31.00 -8.07 7.56
CA GLN A 356 30.63 -8.89 8.70
C GLN A 356 29.99 -10.20 8.24
N THR A 357 30.41 -11.30 8.84
CA THR A 357 29.87 -12.63 8.57
C THR A 357 28.63 -12.87 9.43
N LEU A 358 27.56 -13.33 8.80
CA LEU A 358 26.36 -13.82 9.43
C LEU A 358 26.33 -15.34 9.35
N TYR A 359 25.76 -15.98 10.36
CA TYR A 359 25.66 -17.43 10.49
C TYR A 359 24.21 -17.87 10.43
N SER A 360 23.94 -18.99 9.79
CA SER A 360 22.61 -19.58 9.81
C SER A 360 22.27 -20.09 11.22
N ARG A 361 20.99 -19.99 11.62
CA ARG A 361 20.52 -20.51 12.91
C ARG A 361 20.85 -22.01 13.06
N PRO A 362 21.08 -22.50 14.30
CA PRO A 362 21.33 -23.91 14.56
C PRO A 362 20.22 -24.84 14.08
N GLY A 363 20.56 -26.06 13.73
CA GLY A 363 19.64 -27.12 13.29
C GLY A 363 19.94 -27.60 11.89
N ARG A 364 18.90 -27.97 11.12
CA ARG A 364 19.04 -28.59 9.79
C ARG A 364 19.90 -27.78 8.78
N TYR A 365 19.97 -26.46 8.98
CA TYR A 365 20.70 -25.54 8.09
C TYR A 365 21.94 -24.93 8.77
N SER A 366 22.48 -25.59 9.79
CA SER A 366 23.76 -25.16 10.41
C SER A 366 24.90 -25.20 9.43
N GLY A 367 25.83 -24.26 9.56
CA GLY A 367 27.10 -24.23 8.76
C GLY A 367 27.05 -23.32 7.55
N PHE A 368 25.89 -22.77 7.17
CA PHE A 368 25.85 -21.74 6.13
C PHE A 368 26.24 -20.38 6.69
N THR A 369 26.98 -19.63 5.89
CA THR A 369 27.38 -18.26 6.21
C THR A 369 26.93 -17.31 5.11
N ALA A 370 26.76 -16.04 5.49
CA ALA A 370 26.50 -14.95 4.57
C ALA A 370 27.34 -13.74 4.96
N LYS A 371 27.63 -12.85 4.04
CA LYS A 371 28.44 -11.66 4.28
C LYS A 371 27.62 -10.39 4.01
N VAL A 372 27.70 -9.45 4.91
CA VAL A 372 27.05 -8.14 4.76
C VAL A 372 27.92 -7.26 3.87
N LEU A 373 27.35 -6.73 2.79
CA LEU A 373 28.03 -5.80 1.88
C LEU A 373 27.86 -4.36 2.36
N SER A 374 28.72 -3.46 1.88
CA SER A 374 28.69 -2.03 2.25
C SER A 374 27.39 -1.31 1.89
N ASP A 375 26.67 -1.80 0.89
CA ASP A 375 25.38 -1.28 0.45
C ASP A 375 24.18 -1.95 1.12
N GLY A 376 24.41 -2.81 2.13
CA GLY A 376 23.36 -3.52 2.88
C GLY A 376 22.83 -4.78 2.19
N ARG A 377 23.34 -5.14 1.00
CA ARG A 377 23.05 -6.42 0.36
C ARG A 377 23.81 -7.56 1.06
N ILE A 378 23.38 -8.77 0.81
CA ILE A 378 23.87 -9.97 1.48
C ILE A 378 24.45 -10.93 0.44
N GLU A 379 25.73 -11.25 0.57
CA GLU A 379 26.36 -12.28 -0.23
C GLU A 379 26.22 -13.63 0.47
N VAL A 380 25.72 -14.64 -0.24
CA VAL A 380 25.52 -16.01 0.26
C VAL A 380 25.69 -17.00 -0.88
N GLU A 381 26.49 -18.06 -0.68
CA GLU A 381 26.77 -19.10 -1.69
C GLU A 381 27.19 -18.53 -3.06
N GLY A 382 27.97 -17.43 -3.07
CA GLY A 382 28.42 -16.74 -4.28
C GLY A 382 27.33 -15.88 -4.98
N GLU A 383 26.14 -15.76 -4.39
CA GLU A 383 25.06 -14.93 -4.92
C GLU A 383 24.83 -13.69 -4.03
N ILE A 384 24.65 -12.53 -4.65
CA ILE A 384 24.29 -11.30 -3.94
C ILE A 384 22.76 -11.14 -3.91
N LYS A 385 22.21 -10.93 -2.73
CA LYS A 385 20.76 -10.78 -2.48
C LYS A 385 20.43 -9.44 -1.82
N ASP A 386 19.33 -8.86 -2.21
CA ASP A 386 18.88 -7.52 -1.76
C ASP A 386 18.31 -7.51 -0.33
N SER A 387 18.23 -8.66 0.34
CA SER A 387 17.73 -8.73 1.72
C SER A 387 18.17 -10.00 2.44
N LEU A 388 18.16 -9.93 3.78
CA LEU A 388 18.37 -11.09 4.66
C LEU A 388 17.42 -12.26 4.34
N SER A 389 16.15 -11.94 4.01
CA SER A 389 15.14 -12.95 3.69
C SER A 389 15.45 -13.66 2.37
N LEU A 390 15.83 -12.92 1.33
CA LEU A 390 16.23 -13.50 0.06
C LEU A 390 17.51 -14.34 0.20
N ALA A 391 18.47 -13.90 1.00
CA ALA A 391 19.65 -14.69 1.34
C ALA A 391 19.28 -15.99 2.10
N GLY A 392 18.32 -15.91 3.03
CA GLY A 392 17.80 -17.09 3.72
C GLY A 392 17.08 -18.08 2.80
N ILE A 393 16.38 -17.59 1.76
CA ILE A 393 15.73 -18.43 0.75
C ILE A 393 16.77 -19.22 -0.07
N VAL A 394 17.94 -18.64 -0.39
CA VAL A 394 19.00 -19.36 -1.09
C VAL A 394 19.39 -20.64 -0.33
N VAL A 395 19.52 -20.54 1.00
CA VAL A 395 19.89 -21.66 1.87
C VAL A 395 18.72 -22.63 2.08
N ARG A 396 17.55 -22.12 2.40
CA ARG A 396 16.40 -22.96 2.81
C ARG A 396 15.55 -23.46 1.65
N LYS A 397 15.68 -22.86 0.46
CA LYS A 397 14.86 -23.12 -0.74
C LYS A 397 13.35 -22.94 -0.53
N ARG A 398 12.95 -22.12 0.48
CA ARG A 398 11.57 -21.76 0.81
C ARG A 398 11.51 -20.37 1.46
N ASN A 399 10.30 -19.80 1.58
CA ASN A 399 10.12 -18.53 2.28
C ASN A 399 10.79 -18.53 3.64
N THR A 400 11.52 -17.45 3.93
CA THR A 400 12.36 -17.38 5.13
C THR A 400 12.34 -15.96 5.67
N ASN A 401 12.01 -15.82 6.95
CA ASN A 401 12.26 -14.57 7.68
C ASN A 401 13.77 -14.47 7.97
N GLY A 402 14.47 -13.64 7.21
CA GLY A 402 15.92 -13.52 7.30
C GLY A 402 16.41 -12.90 8.61
N TRP A 403 15.61 -11.99 9.22
CA TRP A 403 15.93 -11.40 10.50
C TRP A 403 16.02 -12.45 11.61
N ASN A 404 15.13 -13.42 11.61
CA ASN A 404 15.11 -14.54 12.54
C ASN A 404 15.97 -15.73 12.10
N PHE A 405 16.45 -15.75 10.87
CA PHE A 405 17.27 -16.86 10.37
C PHE A 405 18.77 -16.64 10.57
N TRP A 406 19.24 -15.40 10.33
CA TRP A 406 20.66 -15.08 10.43
C TRP A 406 21.05 -14.67 11.85
N ARG A 407 22.26 -15.08 12.26
CA ARG A 407 22.88 -14.83 13.56
C ARG A 407 24.15 -14.04 13.39
N LEU A 408 24.42 -13.14 14.31
CA LEU A 408 25.67 -12.35 14.36
C LEU A 408 26.82 -13.18 14.88
N ASP A 409 26.52 -14.12 15.75
CA ASP A 409 27.52 -14.92 16.45
C ASP A 409 27.00 -16.33 16.71
N ILE A 410 27.90 -17.33 16.60
CA ILE A 410 27.54 -18.75 16.81
C ILE A 410 27.38 -19.08 18.29
N GLN A 411 28.09 -18.39 19.17
CA GLN A 411 28.08 -18.71 20.62
C GLN A 411 26.87 -18.09 21.30
N THR A 412 26.67 -16.81 21.10
CA THR A 412 25.54 -16.06 21.72
C THR A 412 24.20 -16.29 21.05
N GLN A 413 24.20 -16.77 19.79
CA GLN A 413 23.01 -16.96 18.98
C GLN A 413 22.20 -15.67 18.75
N LYS A 414 22.81 -14.50 18.96
CA LYS A 414 22.18 -13.21 18.74
C LYS A 414 21.70 -13.09 17.29
N SER A 415 20.40 -12.87 17.10
CA SER A 415 19.80 -12.78 15.78
C SER A 415 19.95 -11.37 15.17
N MET A 416 19.75 -11.25 13.88
CA MET A 416 19.59 -9.94 13.23
C MET A 416 18.36 -9.19 13.74
N ASP A 417 17.35 -9.91 14.23
CA ASP A 417 16.14 -9.33 14.83
C ASP A 417 16.44 -8.71 16.21
N ASP A 418 17.30 -9.36 17.02
CA ASP A 418 17.76 -8.80 18.28
C ASP A 418 18.55 -7.50 18.05
N LEU A 419 19.40 -7.46 17.00
CA LEU A 419 20.16 -6.27 16.64
C LEU A 419 19.23 -5.13 16.13
N ARG A 420 18.17 -5.50 15.42
CA ARG A 420 17.15 -4.56 15.01
C ARG A 420 16.47 -3.92 16.23
N SER A 421 16.11 -4.74 17.22
CA SER A 421 15.49 -4.26 18.46
C SER A 421 16.42 -3.33 19.25
N GLU A 422 17.73 -3.62 19.27
CA GLU A 422 18.74 -2.72 19.87
C GLU A 422 18.80 -1.38 19.14
N TYR A 423 18.81 -1.41 17.81
CA TYR A 423 18.77 -0.17 17.03
C TYR A 423 17.51 0.64 17.32
N GLU A 424 16.36 0.00 17.36
CA GLU A 424 15.07 0.61 17.68
C GLU A 424 15.08 1.25 19.09
N ALA A 425 15.69 0.58 20.07
CA ALA A 425 15.87 1.12 21.42
C ALA A 425 16.82 2.32 21.45
N LEU A 426 17.92 2.28 20.69
CA LEU A 426 18.88 3.38 20.59
C LEU A 426 18.28 4.63 19.92
N VAL A 427 17.37 4.44 18.95
CA VAL A 427 16.73 5.55 18.23
C VAL A 427 15.40 5.98 18.89
N GLY A 428 15.02 5.37 20.02
CA GLY A 428 13.78 5.64 20.74
C GLY A 428 12.53 5.18 20.01
N VAL A 429 12.65 4.12 19.19
CA VAL A 429 11.53 3.49 18.49
C VAL A 429 11.02 2.36 19.36
N GLU A 430 10.00 2.62 20.18
CA GLU A 430 9.30 1.54 20.90
C GLU A 430 8.63 0.60 19.90
N ASP A 431 8.86 -0.69 20.10
CA ASP A 431 8.41 -1.80 19.26
C ASP A 431 6.88 -1.96 19.34
N SER A 432 6.15 -1.48 18.34
CA SER A 432 4.73 -1.85 18.12
C SER A 432 4.59 -3.10 17.24
N ALA A 433 5.63 -3.90 17.12
CA ALA A 433 5.67 -5.08 16.25
C ALA A 433 5.68 -6.41 17.02
N SER A 434 4.88 -6.57 18.05
CA SER A 434 4.51 -7.92 18.50
C SER A 434 3.30 -8.38 17.69
N GLY A 435 3.51 -9.13 16.60
CA GLY A 435 2.42 -9.81 15.90
C GLY A 435 2.38 -9.71 14.39
N LEU A 436 3.48 -10.01 13.73
CA LEU A 436 3.48 -10.56 12.38
C LEU A 436 4.21 -11.91 12.41
N GLU A 437 3.68 -12.82 13.20
CA GLU A 437 3.79 -14.23 12.85
C GLU A 437 2.86 -14.42 11.64
N SER A 438 3.45 -14.43 10.44
CA SER A 438 2.82 -15.06 9.30
C SER A 438 2.75 -16.55 9.66
N GLU A 439 1.58 -17.02 10.07
CA GLU A 439 1.29 -18.44 9.99
C GLU A 439 1.60 -18.87 8.56
N ASP A 440 2.60 -19.73 8.40
CA ASP A 440 2.82 -20.47 7.17
C ASP A 440 1.51 -21.22 6.88
N PRO A 441 0.89 -21.08 5.71
CA PRO A 441 -0.19 -21.97 5.35
C PRO A 441 0.41 -23.36 5.29
N GLU A 442 -0.03 -24.24 6.21
CA GLU A 442 0.24 -25.68 6.11
C GLU A 442 -0.31 -26.19 4.78
N GLU A 443 0.53 -26.92 4.09
CA GLU A 443 0.24 -27.61 2.84
C GLU A 443 -0.93 -28.60 2.99
N GLU A 444 -1.85 -28.55 2.04
CA GLU A 444 -2.41 -29.71 1.36
C GLU A 444 -2.21 -29.55 -0.16
#